data_62e0b573bb2a244fbe28274896c6e6fb
#
_entry.id   62e0b573bb2a244fbe28274896c6e6fb
#
_cell.length_a   1.000
_cell.length_b   1.000
_cell.length_c   1.000
_cell.angle_alpha   90.00
_cell.angle_beta   90.00
_cell.angle_gamma   90.00
#
_symmetry.space_group_name_H-M   'P 1'
#
loop_
_entity.id
_entity.type
_entity.pdbx_description
1 polymer ?
#
loop_
_entity_poly.entity_id
_entity_poly.type
_entity_poly.pdbx_seq_one_letter_code
_entity_poly.pdbx_strand_id
1 'polypeptide(L)'
;MDRQERMRTAVVFSVFAIAFASLTVSSYVGKSATADEPINLTAGYTMLKLKDYRIHPDNMPLLRMWAALPLLAMRDVQLNTNSPAWVSSSRLQFSHDFLYKDNDADRMLYRARFMNVLLGVVLGALLFSWAREWFGLWPAAIALLLFATEPNILAHTSLVTTDIGVTCFMFGTVYFAWRFAQRLSVGNLAGLTVFFVLGAVSKFTALLLLPILLILLLVRPLRGESWHASATLRTAATLLWLAFSTYIAVWAVYSFRYAPTPDGQPFDFSDNAWVLGRVPRLAVFVHWIDAHHLLPNACTQGFLLEQARGQRWPAYFAGRFSMEGWWYYFPIVFLIKTPIALLVLFFAGLGLCVRQRANFWKRGIFALLPLVVGFAAAISSKLDVGLRHILPLYPLVLLVASAAVSALLERRSRWLCFVVGVLCAAQIAELAAAYPHNLAFFNQLVGGPRNGYEWLADSNIDWGQDLKTLKRWMERHDVTRINLSYFGSADPAYYGIECTYLPGSPFFAQAKVGEPMLPGFVCVSVHNLTGAGLAGNPFYRPLLLREPVAVLGYSMHVYWLDGPW
;
A
#
# COMPACT_ATOMS: atom_id res chain seq x y z
N MET A 1 -24.77 18.62 -18.72
CA MET A 1 -24.45 19.40 -17.48
C MET A 1 -24.62 20.87 -17.77
N ASP A 2 -25.44 21.54 -16.99
CA ASP A 2 -25.50 22.99 -17.05
C ASP A 2 -24.29 23.66 -16.36
N ARG A 3 -24.17 25.00 -16.50
CA ARG A 3 -23.04 25.76 -15.92
C ARG A 3 -22.99 25.65 -14.38
N GLN A 4 -24.15 25.64 -13.73
CA GLN A 4 -24.27 25.61 -12.28
C GLN A 4 -23.85 24.24 -11.73
N GLU A 5 -24.23 23.16 -12.40
CA GLU A 5 -23.83 21.80 -12.03
C GLU A 5 -22.31 21.57 -12.20
N ARG A 6 -21.72 22.13 -13.27
CA ARG A 6 -20.25 22.09 -13.47
C ARG A 6 -19.53 22.81 -12.35
N MET A 7 -20.02 23.99 -11.97
CA MET A 7 -19.43 24.78 -10.88
C MET A 7 -19.51 24.04 -9.55
N ARG A 8 -20.68 23.47 -9.17
CA ARG A 8 -20.83 22.67 -7.94
C ARG A 8 -19.88 21.47 -7.93
N THR A 9 -19.74 20.78 -9.06
CA THR A 9 -18.81 19.64 -9.22
C THR A 9 -17.37 20.05 -8.97
N ALA A 10 -16.94 21.16 -9.58
CA ALA A 10 -15.60 21.68 -9.42
C ALA A 10 -15.32 22.09 -7.97
N VAL A 11 -16.26 22.77 -7.32
CA VAL A 11 -16.15 23.18 -5.90
C VAL A 11 -16.00 21.95 -5.00
N VAL A 12 -16.90 20.96 -5.12
CA VAL A 12 -16.84 19.73 -4.30
C VAL A 12 -15.49 19.03 -4.45
N PHE A 13 -15.02 18.88 -5.69
CA PHE A 13 -13.75 18.21 -5.94
C PHE A 13 -12.54 19.03 -5.43
N SER A 14 -12.55 20.36 -5.61
CA SER A 14 -11.47 21.22 -5.10
C SER A 14 -11.38 21.20 -3.58
N VAL A 15 -12.51 21.26 -2.89
CA VAL A 15 -12.56 21.14 -1.41
C VAL A 15 -12.01 19.79 -0.97
N PHE A 16 -12.42 18.71 -1.62
CA PHE A 16 -11.87 17.38 -1.37
C PHE A 16 -10.34 17.34 -1.56
N ALA A 17 -9.84 17.80 -2.72
CA ALA A 17 -8.42 17.70 -3.06
C ALA A 17 -7.54 18.48 -2.05
N ILE A 18 -7.98 19.68 -1.65
CA ILE A 18 -7.30 20.49 -0.65
C ILE A 18 -7.33 19.80 0.73
N ALA A 19 -8.51 19.36 1.17
CA ALA A 19 -8.67 18.73 2.49
C ALA A 19 -7.86 17.42 2.57
N PHE A 20 -7.98 16.55 1.56
CA PHE A 20 -7.24 15.28 1.50
C PHE A 20 -5.73 15.49 1.47
N ALA A 21 -5.23 16.41 0.61
CA ALA A 21 -3.81 16.71 0.56
C ALA A 21 -3.31 17.28 1.88
N SER A 22 -4.05 18.19 2.51
CA SER A 22 -3.70 18.78 3.82
C SER A 22 -3.65 17.73 4.93
N LEU A 23 -4.65 16.87 5.03
CA LEU A 23 -4.70 15.77 6.01
C LEU A 23 -3.53 14.80 5.78
N THR A 24 -3.25 14.42 4.54
CA THR A 24 -2.15 13.50 4.24
C THR A 24 -0.79 14.13 4.56
N VAL A 25 -0.53 15.35 4.09
CA VAL A 25 0.75 16.04 4.31
C VAL A 25 1.01 16.26 5.80
N SER A 26 0.04 16.80 6.54
CA SER A 26 0.20 17.06 7.99
C SER A 26 0.36 15.77 8.80
N SER A 27 -0.13 14.62 8.32
CA SER A 27 0.07 13.33 9.00
C SER A 27 1.50 12.81 8.92
N TYR A 28 2.24 13.08 7.83
CA TYR A 28 3.58 12.52 7.64
C TYR A 28 4.74 13.43 8.05
N VAL A 29 4.53 14.74 8.17
CA VAL A 29 5.62 15.70 8.52
C VAL A 29 6.27 15.35 9.87
N GLY A 30 5.49 14.84 10.82
CA GLY A 30 5.99 14.41 12.14
C GLY A 30 6.51 12.98 12.19
N LYS A 31 6.64 12.27 11.04
CA LYS A 31 7.03 10.86 10.98
C LYS A 31 8.39 10.65 10.35
N SER A 32 9.19 9.72 10.90
CA SER A 32 10.39 9.17 10.26
C SER A 32 10.04 8.29 9.06
N ALA A 33 11.05 7.81 8.32
CA ALA A 33 10.81 6.83 7.28
C ALA A 33 10.28 5.50 7.86
N THR A 34 9.42 4.83 7.10
CA THR A 34 9.09 3.42 7.32
C THR A 34 10.20 2.51 6.79
N ALA A 35 10.19 1.22 7.15
CA ALA A 35 11.25 0.28 6.79
C ALA A 35 11.50 0.19 5.28
N ASP A 36 10.47 0.29 4.45
CA ASP A 36 10.59 0.15 2.99
C ASP A 36 10.94 1.46 2.25
N GLU A 37 10.69 2.64 2.86
CA GLU A 37 10.82 3.91 2.15
C GLU A 37 12.25 4.24 1.71
N PRO A 38 13.30 4.05 2.53
CA PRO A 38 14.67 4.33 2.10
C PRO A 38 15.08 3.52 0.87
N ILE A 39 14.74 2.23 0.83
CA ILE A 39 15.08 1.36 -0.29
C ILE A 39 14.30 1.75 -1.54
N ASN A 40 13.00 2.01 -1.42
CA ASN A 40 12.15 2.41 -2.54
C ASN A 40 12.61 3.72 -3.17
N LEU A 41 12.93 4.72 -2.34
CA LEU A 41 13.37 6.04 -2.82
C LEU A 41 14.73 5.98 -3.49
N THR A 42 15.70 5.29 -2.86
CA THR A 42 17.05 5.08 -3.40
C THR A 42 17.00 4.33 -4.72
N ALA A 43 16.25 3.22 -4.77
CA ALA A 43 16.09 2.45 -6.00
C ALA A 43 15.45 3.30 -7.12
N GLY A 44 14.40 4.06 -6.82
CA GLY A 44 13.77 4.95 -7.78
C GLY A 44 14.75 5.99 -8.34
N TYR A 45 15.59 6.56 -7.48
CA TYR A 45 16.60 7.55 -7.89
C TYR A 45 17.70 6.93 -8.75
N THR A 46 18.25 5.76 -8.37
CA THR A 46 19.27 5.06 -9.18
C THR A 46 18.72 4.60 -10.53
N MET A 47 17.46 4.13 -10.59
CA MET A 47 16.76 3.79 -11.83
C MET A 47 16.64 4.99 -12.77
N LEU A 48 16.29 6.17 -12.24
CA LEU A 48 16.14 7.40 -13.04
C LEU A 48 17.50 7.95 -13.48
N LYS A 49 18.45 8.06 -12.55
CA LYS A 49 19.75 8.75 -12.76
C LYS A 49 20.75 7.90 -13.53
N LEU A 50 20.84 6.63 -13.20
CA LEU A 50 21.87 5.70 -13.71
C LEU A 50 21.32 4.64 -14.65
N LYS A 51 19.99 4.49 -14.74
CA LYS A 51 19.33 3.34 -15.37
C LYS A 51 19.80 2.01 -14.76
N ASP A 52 20.01 2.00 -13.46
CA ASP A 52 20.51 0.86 -12.69
C ASP A 52 19.41 0.34 -11.76
N TYR A 53 19.08 -0.94 -11.91
CA TYR A 53 17.96 -1.60 -11.22
C TYR A 53 18.44 -2.56 -10.11
N ARG A 54 19.74 -2.55 -9.75
CA ARG A 54 20.36 -3.52 -8.80
C ARG A 54 19.85 -3.41 -7.37
N ILE A 55 19.47 -2.20 -6.93
CA ILE A 55 19.14 -1.95 -5.51
C ILE A 55 17.84 -2.64 -5.11
N HIS A 56 16.82 -2.67 -5.96
CA HIS A 56 15.54 -3.26 -5.60
C HIS A 56 14.80 -3.85 -6.81
N PRO A 57 15.20 -5.05 -7.28
CA PRO A 57 14.55 -5.71 -8.41
C PRO A 57 13.17 -6.31 -8.09
N ASP A 58 12.81 -6.42 -6.81
CA ASP A 58 11.72 -7.24 -6.28
C ASP A 58 10.32 -6.85 -6.79
N ASN A 59 10.15 -5.67 -7.39
CA ASN A 59 8.90 -5.18 -7.97
C ASN A 59 9.14 -4.31 -9.19
N MET A 60 8.06 -4.04 -9.93
CA MET A 60 8.11 -3.17 -11.12
C MET A 60 8.56 -1.74 -10.76
N PRO A 61 9.30 -1.04 -11.64
CA PRO A 61 10.04 0.16 -11.28
C PRO A 61 9.21 1.46 -11.24
N LEU A 62 8.05 1.53 -11.96
CA LEU A 62 7.35 2.79 -12.25
C LEU A 62 7.10 3.65 -11.01
N LEU A 63 6.52 3.10 -9.95
CA LEU A 63 6.10 3.90 -8.79
C LEU A 63 7.28 4.34 -7.92
N ARG A 64 8.38 3.61 -7.91
CA ARG A 64 9.64 4.03 -7.29
C ARG A 64 10.25 5.20 -8.05
N MET A 65 10.30 5.09 -9.38
CA MET A 65 10.75 6.18 -10.26
C MET A 65 9.84 7.41 -10.10
N TRP A 66 8.53 7.23 -10.05
CA TRP A 66 7.56 8.31 -9.80
C TRP A 66 7.85 9.07 -8.52
N ALA A 67 8.02 8.35 -7.40
CA ALA A 67 8.32 8.96 -6.10
C ALA A 67 9.66 9.72 -6.09
N ALA A 68 10.66 9.23 -6.85
CA ALA A 68 11.99 9.82 -6.92
C ALA A 68 12.11 10.99 -7.92
N LEU A 69 11.10 11.25 -8.77
CA LEU A 69 11.17 12.33 -9.77
C LEU A 69 11.58 13.70 -9.19
N PRO A 70 11.05 14.16 -8.05
CA PRO A 70 11.42 15.47 -7.51
C PRO A 70 12.91 15.58 -7.13
N LEU A 71 13.56 14.46 -6.83
CA LEU A 71 14.98 14.44 -6.46
C LEU A 71 15.89 14.80 -7.63
N LEU A 72 15.46 14.59 -8.87
CA LEU A 72 16.20 15.01 -10.06
C LEU A 72 16.32 16.53 -10.18
N ALA A 73 15.38 17.28 -9.60
CA ALA A 73 15.40 18.75 -9.56
C ALA A 73 16.18 19.30 -8.38
N MET A 74 16.60 18.46 -7.43
CA MET A 74 17.46 18.85 -6.29
C MET A 74 18.92 18.77 -6.73
N ARG A 75 19.61 19.91 -6.72
CA ARG A 75 21.02 20.01 -7.17
C ARG A 75 22.03 19.47 -6.17
N ASP A 76 21.63 19.34 -4.92
CA ASP A 76 22.43 18.97 -3.77
C ASP A 76 22.38 17.48 -3.41
N VAL A 77 21.65 16.66 -4.17
CA VAL A 77 21.58 15.19 -3.94
C VAL A 77 22.89 14.54 -4.33
N GLN A 78 23.58 13.98 -3.34
CA GLN A 78 24.81 13.21 -3.51
C GLN A 78 24.48 11.72 -3.75
N LEU A 79 25.19 11.09 -4.68
CA LEU A 79 25.07 9.66 -4.99
C LEU A 79 26.47 9.05 -5.10
N ASN A 80 26.90 8.36 -4.04
CA ASN A 80 28.24 7.78 -3.96
C ASN A 80 28.27 6.35 -4.53
N THR A 81 28.49 6.23 -5.84
CA THR A 81 28.61 4.94 -6.55
C THR A 81 29.96 4.24 -6.34
N ASN A 82 30.92 4.86 -5.63
CA ASN A 82 32.20 4.26 -5.28
C ASN A 82 32.18 3.62 -3.88
N SER A 83 31.06 3.69 -3.16
CA SER A 83 30.95 3.11 -1.82
C SER A 83 30.99 1.57 -1.86
N PRO A 84 31.58 0.91 -0.84
CA PRO A 84 31.55 -0.55 -0.76
C PRO A 84 30.12 -1.13 -0.79
N ALA A 85 29.16 -0.41 -0.23
CA ALA A 85 27.75 -0.81 -0.21
C ALA A 85 27.14 -0.82 -1.64
N TRP A 86 27.53 0.12 -2.52
CA TRP A 86 27.12 0.12 -3.92
C TRP A 86 27.76 -1.05 -4.69
N VAL A 87 29.07 -1.21 -4.57
CA VAL A 87 29.83 -2.25 -5.28
C VAL A 87 29.33 -3.66 -4.92
N SER A 88 29.03 -3.89 -3.63
CA SER A 88 28.48 -5.17 -3.16
C SER A 88 26.97 -5.33 -3.39
N SER A 89 26.30 -4.34 -3.98
CA SER A 89 24.82 -4.30 -4.12
C SER A 89 24.08 -4.51 -2.80
N SER A 90 24.67 -4.03 -1.69
CA SER A 90 24.07 -4.09 -0.35
C SER A 90 22.94 -3.07 -0.25
N ARG A 91 21.73 -3.46 -0.66
CA ARG A 91 20.57 -2.57 -0.78
C ARG A 91 20.25 -1.80 0.51
N LEU A 92 20.32 -2.47 1.67
CA LEU A 92 20.00 -1.86 2.97
C LEU A 92 21.03 -0.80 3.34
N GLN A 93 22.31 -1.17 3.32
CA GLN A 93 23.38 -0.27 3.69
C GLN A 93 23.51 0.91 2.72
N PHE A 94 23.41 0.66 1.42
CA PHE A 94 23.49 1.73 0.41
C PHE A 94 22.33 2.72 0.55
N SER A 95 21.10 2.22 0.77
CA SER A 95 19.93 3.10 0.93
C SER A 95 19.99 3.90 2.23
N HIS A 96 20.50 3.32 3.31
CA HIS A 96 20.76 4.01 4.55
C HIS A 96 21.80 5.13 4.36
N ASP A 97 22.97 4.80 3.77
CA ASP A 97 24.02 5.79 3.57
C ASP A 97 23.57 6.92 2.65
N PHE A 98 22.88 6.58 1.55
CA PHE A 98 22.32 7.57 0.61
C PHE A 98 21.36 8.55 1.29
N LEU A 99 20.47 8.10 2.16
CA LEU A 99 19.51 9.01 2.80
C LEU A 99 20.10 9.76 3.99
N TYR A 100 20.80 9.05 4.89
CA TYR A 100 21.09 9.56 6.23
C TYR A 100 22.52 10.06 6.43
N LYS A 101 23.48 9.61 5.60
CA LYS A 101 24.85 10.07 5.66
C LYS A 101 25.18 11.14 4.62
N ASP A 102 24.70 10.92 3.40
CA ASP A 102 25.11 11.74 2.26
C ASP A 102 24.14 12.88 1.97
N ASN A 103 22.90 12.81 2.48
CA ASN A 103 21.82 13.74 2.11
C ASN A 103 20.91 14.13 3.29
N ASP A 104 20.02 15.10 3.05
CA ASP A 104 18.91 15.44 3.94
C ASP A 104 17.73 14.50 3.69
N ALA A 105 17.63 13.46 4.53
CA ALA A 105 16.62 12.41 4.40
C ALA A 105 15.18 12.97 4.48
N ASP A 106 14.91 13.88 5.41
CA ASP A 106 13.57 14.43 5.61
C ASP A 106 13.09 15.24 4.41
N ARG A 107 13.96 16.09 3.88
CA ARG A 107 13.68 16.92 2.71
C ARG A 107 13.39 16.07 1.47
N MET A 108 14.14 14.98 1.29
CA MET A 108 13.94 14.04 0.19
C MET A 108 12.64 13.26 0.35
N LEU A 109 12.40 12.71 1.54
CA LEU A 109 11.21 11.92 1.84
C LEU A 109 9.91 12.73 1.71
N TYR A 110 9.88 13.98 2.19
CA TYR A 110 8.67 14.82 2.09
C TYR A 110 8.27 15.07 0.63
N ARG A 111 9.24 15.32 -0.23
CA ARG A 111 8.99 15.53 -1.67
C ARG A 111 8.53 14.24 -2.34
N ALA A 112 9.14 13.11 -2.00
CA ALA A 112 8.77 11.82 -2.53
C ALA A 112 7.36 11.38 -2.08
N ARG A 113 7.03 11.58 -0.80
CA ARG A 113 5.69 11.31 -0.24
C ARG A 113 4.62 12.16 -0.92
N PHE A 114 4.92 13.43 -1.23
CA PHE A 114 4.00 14.31 -1.93
C PHE A 114 3.61 13.78 -3.33
N MET A 115 4.50 13.06 -4.01
CA MET A 115 4.16 12.42 -5.30
C MET A 115 3.06 11.37 -5.15
N ASN A 116 3.02 10.66 -4.02
CA ASN A 116 1.94 9.72 -3.74
C ASN A 116 0.63 10.42 -3.34
N VAL A 117 0.70 11.62 -2.73
CA VAL A 117 -0.50 12.45 -2.50
C VAL A 117 -1.20 12.78 -3.82
N LEU A 118 -0.44 13.09 -4.87
CA LEU A 118 -1.00 13.34 -6.20
C LEU A 118 -1.76 12.11 -6.75
N LEU A 119 -1.21 10.90 -6.57
CA LEU A 119 -1.89 9.66 -6.97
C LEU A 119 -3.16 9.42 -6.14
N GLY A 120 -3.16 9.75 -4.85
CA GLY A 120 -4.35 9.71 -4.00
C GLY A 120 -5.45 10.66 -4.47
N VAL A 121 -5.09 11.88 -4.89
CA VAL A 121 -6.04 12.84 -5.47
C VAL A 121 -6.62 12.33 -6.79
N VAL A 122 -5.79 11.73 -7.66
CA VAL A 122 -6.26 11.11 -8.92
C VAL A 122 -7.20 9.94 -8.63
N LEU A 123 -6.89 9.11 -7.63
CA LEU A 123 -7.77 8.02 -7.20
C LEU A 123 -9.13 8.55 -6.72
N GLY A 124 -9.14 9.61 -5.91
CA GLY A 124 -10.37 10.30 -5.49
C GLY A 124 -11.16 10.87 -6.67
N ALA A 125 -10.49 11.42 -7.70
CA ALA A 125 -11.13 11.90 -8.92
C ALA A 125 -11.82 10.77 -9.71
N LEU A 126 -11.18 9.61 -9.80
CA LEU A 126 -11.75 8.41 -10.43
C LEU A 126 -12.98 7.91 -9.66
N LEU A 127 -12.87 7.80 -8.33
CA LEU A 127 -13.98 7.40 -7.46
C LEU A 127 -15.17 8.36 -7.60
N PHE A 128 -14.90 9.66 -7.51
CA PHE A 128 -15.92 10.70 -7.67
C PHE A 128 -16.62 10.62 -9.04
N SER A 129 -15.83 10.48 -10.11
CA SER A 129 -16.36 10.38 -11.47
C SER A 129 -17.28 9.18 -11.61
N TRP A 130 -16.83 8.01 -11.13
CA TRP A 130 -17.60 6.78 -11.24
C TRP A 130 -18.85 6.79 -10.35
N ALA A 131 -18.72 7.19 -9.08
CA ALA A 131 -19.86 7.32 -8.16
C ALA A 131 -20.89 8.34 -8.68
N ARG A 132 -20.44 9.44 -9.27
CA ARG A 132 -21.31 10.46 -9.85
C ARG A 132 -22.06 9.95 -11.10
N GLU A 133 -21.39 9.20 -11.98
CA GLU A 133 -22.05 8.59 -13.15
C GLU A 133 -23.11 7.55 -12.75
N TRP A 134 -22.97 6.93 -11.58
CA TRP A 134 -23.93 5.92 -11.09
C TRP A 134 -25.04 6.49 -10.22
N PHE A 135 -24.72 7.42 -9.34
CA PHE A 135 -25.55 7.82 -8.21
C PHE A 135 -25.81 9.33 -8.12
N GLY A 136 -25.18 10.14 -8.97
CA GLY A 136 -25.31 11.60 -8.96
C GLY A 136 -24.33 12.28 -7.99
N LEU A 137 -24.48 13.62 -7.86
CA LEU A 137 -23.50 14.49 -7.20
C LEU A 137 -23.36 14.24 -5.70
N TRP A 138 -24.46 14.13 -4.96
CA TRP A 138 -24.40 14.07 -3.50
C TRP A 138 -23.86 12.75 -2.95
N PRO A 139 -24.28 11.56 -3.46
CA PRO A 139 -23.63 10.31 -3.07
C PRO A 139 -22.13 10.27 -3.43
N ALA A 140 -21.75 10.87 -4.57
CA ALA A 140 -20.35 10.98 -4.94
C ALA A 140 -19.55 11.92 -4.03
N ALA A 141 -20.16 13.04 -3.58
CA ALA A 141 -19.54 13.94 -2.61
C ALA A 141 -19.31 13.26 -1.24
N ILE A 142 -20.30 12.45 -0.80
CA ILE A 142 -20.17 11.65 0.43
C ILE A 142 -19.09 10.56 0.25
N ALA A 143 -19.00 9.93 -0.93
CA ALA A 143 -17.91 8.99 -1.23
C ALA A 143 -16.53 9.65 -1.09
N LEU A 144 -16.36 10.89 -1.56
CA LEU A 144 -15.13 11.65 -1.38
C LEU A 144 -14.85 12.00 0.10
N LEU A 145 -15.89 12.33 0.86
CA LEU A 145 -15.74 12.56 2.30
C LEU A 145 -15.25 11.29 3.01
N LEU A 146 -15.91 10.16 2.75
CA LEU A 146 -15.52 8.86 3.31
C LEU A 146 -14.10 8.46 2.87
N PHE A 147 -13.71 8.73 1.61
CA PHE A 147 -12.36 8.52 1.11
C PHE A 147 -11.32 9.39 1.84
N ALA A 148 -11.60 10.69 1.98
CA ALA A 148 -10.68 11.64 2.61
C ALA A 148 -10.51 11.39 4.12
N THR A 149 -11.48 10.72 4.74
CA THR A 149 -11.48 10.40 6.17
C THR A 149 -11.23 8.92 6.45
N GLU A 150 -10.81 8.13 5.44
CA GLU A 150 -10.42 6.73 5.62
C GLU A 150 -8.95 6.66 6.06
N PRO A 151 -8.67 6.22 7.30
CA PRO A 151 -7.31 6.30 7.87
C PRO A 151 -6.27 5.48 7.11
N ASN A 152 -6.63 4.31 6.56
CA ASN A 152 -5.67 3.48 5.83
C ASN A 152 -5.32 4.07 4.46
N ILE A 153 -6.27 4.73 3.77
CA ILE A 153 -6.00 5.47 2.54
C ILE A 153 -5.03 6.62 2.85
N LEU A 154 -5.28 7.40 3.91
CA LEU A 154 -4.38 8.48 4.34
C LEU A 154 -2.99 7.95 4.69
N ALA A 155 -2.91 6.84 5.45
CA ALA A 155 -1.66 6.22 5.86
C ALA A 155 -0.81 5.82 4.64
N HIS A 156 -1.37 5.02 3.73
CA HIS A 156 -0.62 4.52 2.58
C HIS A 156 -0.38 5.56 1.48
N THR A 157 -1.18 6.63 1.43
CA THR A 157 -0.91 7.79 0.56
C THR A 157 0.28 8.61 1.09
N SER A 158 0.53 8.58 2.39
CA SER A 158 1.61 9.34 3.03
C SER A 158 2.98 8.65 2.99
N LEU A 159 3.13 7.52 2.31
CA LEU A 159 4.34 6.69 2.31
C LEU A 159 4.90 6.49 0.89
N VAL A 160 6.24 6.39 0.78
CA VAL A 160 6.94 6.06 -0.48
C VAL A 160 6.87 4.55 -0.70
N THR A 161 5.67 4.06 -1.01
CA THR A 161 5.39 2.67 -1.35
C THR A 161 4.62 2.58 -2.67
N THR A 162 4.45 1.37 -3.19
CA THR A 162 3.74 1.14 -4.45
C THR A 162 2.21 1.02 -4.27
N ASP A 163 1.71 1.01 -3.04
CA ASP A 163 0.36 0.56 -2.72
C ASP A 163 -0.73 1.50 -3.22
N ILE A 164 -0.61 2.82 -2.95
CA ILE A 164 -1.63 3.78 -3.41
C ILE A 164 -1.63 3.94 -4.93
N GLY A 165 -0.44 3.87 -5.55
CA GLY A 165 -0.31 3.99 -7.00
C GLY A 165 -0.94 2.80 -7.73
N VAL A 166 -0.63 1.56 -7.32
CA VAL A 166 -1.26 0.37 -7.91
C VAL A 166 -2.77 0.35 -7.65
N THR A 167 -3.23 0.80 -6.47
CA THR A 167 -4.65 0.98 -6.15
C THR A 167 -5.32 1.92 -7.15
N CYS A 168 -4.71 3.08 -7.42
CA CYS A 168 -5.20 4.06 -8.39
C CYS A 168 -5.32 3.45 -9.79
N PHE A 169 -4.28 2.75 -10.24
CA PHE A 169 -4.25 2.20 -11.60
C PHE A 169 -5.17 0.99 -11.76
N MET A 170 -5.27 0.11 -10.76
CA MET A 170 -6.22 -1.01 -10.80
C MET A 170 -7.67 -0.51 -10.80
N PHE A 171 -8.00 0.45 -9.95
CA PHE A 171 -9.35 1.04 -9.92
C PHE A 171 -9.68 1.76 -11.22
N GLY A 172 -8.75 2.56 -11.76
CA GLY A 172 -8.90 3.24 -13.05
C GLY A 172 -9.10 2.26 -14.20
N THR A 173 -8.40 1.13 -14.20
CA THR A 173 -8.57 0.05 -15.18
C THR A 173 -10.01 -0.48 -15.18
N VAL A 174 -10.53 -0.81 -13.99
CA VAL A 174 -11.91 -1.35 -13.87
C VAL A 174 -12.95 -0.30 -14.25
N TYR A 175 -12.74 0.98 -13.87
CA TYR A 175 -13.59 2.10 -14.26
C TYR A 175 -13.66 2.26 -15.79
N PHE A 176 -12.51 2.29 -16.47
CA PHE A 176 -12.49 2.42 -17.93
C PHE A 176 -12.94 1.14 -18.65
N ALA A 177 -12.75 -0.05 -18.06
CA ALA A 177 -13.33 -1.29 -18.56
C ALA A 177 -14.87 -1.21 -18.54
N TRP A 178 -15.45 -0.70 -17.44
CA TRP A 178 -16.89 -0.44 -17.37
C TRP A 178 -17.34 0.58 -18.42
N ARG A 179 -16.66 1.70 -18.59
CA ARG A 179 -16.99 2.71 -19.62
C ARG A 179 -16.88 2.15 -21.03
N PHE A 180 -15.82 1.40 -21.31
CA PHE A 180 -15.61 0.74 -22.60
C PHE A 180 -16.71 -0.28 -22.89
N ALA A 181 -17.15 -1.03 -21.89
CA ALA A 181 -18.28 -1.94 -22.03
C ALA A 181 -19.61 -1.20 -22.29
N GLN A 182 -19.81 0.05 -21.79
CA GLN A 182 -20.99 0.85 -22.12
C GLN A 182 -20.92 1.44 -23.53
N ARG A 183 -19.75 1.96 -23.91
CA ARG A 183 -19.54 2.64 -25.19
C ARG A 183 -18.15 2.33 -25.72
N LEU A 184 -18.11 1.60 -26.83
CA LEU A 184 -16.89 1.38 -27.59
C LEU A 184 -16.42 2.70 -28.19
N SER A 185 -15.40 3.32 -27.62
CA SER A 185 -14.79 4.54 -28.13
C SER A 185 -13.28 4.52 -27.93
N VAL A 186 -12.56 5.21 -28.80
CA VAL A 186 -11.10 5.35 -28.70
C VAL A 186 -10.69 5.93 -27.35
N GLY A 187 -11.42 6.93 -26.82
CA GLY A 187 -11.11 7.52 -25.52
C GLY A 187 -11.26 6.55 -24.36
N ASN A 188 -12.29 5.67 -24.38
CA ASN A 188 -12.46 4.67 -23.35
C ASN A 188 -11.42 3.55 -23.47
N LEU A 189 -11.05 3.15 -24.69
CA LEU A 189 -9.96 2.19 -24.93
C LEU A 189 -8.61 2.77 -24.47
N ALA A 190 -8.34 4.02 -24.80
CA ALA A 190 -7.12 4.70 -24.38
C ALA A 190 -7.03 4.78 -22.84
N GLY A 191 -8.12 5.18 -22.17
CA GLY A 191 -8.18 5.17 -20.70
C GLY A 191 -7.94 3.78 -20.11
N LEU A 192 -8.60 2.75 -20.64
CA LEU A 192 -8.38 1.37 -20.24
C LEU A 192 -6.91 0.95 -20.43
N THR A 193 -6.33 1.25 -21.59
CA THR A 193 -4.93 0.93 -21.90
C THR A 193 -3.96 1.63 -20.95
N VAL A 194 -4.12 2.94 -20.75
CA VAL A 194 -3.23 3.72 -19.87
C VAL A 194 -3.25 3.18 -18.44
N PHE A 195 -4.43 3.02 -17.84
CA PHE A 195 -4.50 2.57 -16.45
C PHE A 195 -4.07 1.11 -16.27
N PHE A 196 -4.39 0.23 -17.22
CA PHE A 196 -3.95 -1.17 -17.19
C PHE A 196 -2.42 -1.28 -17.28
N VAL A 197 -1.83 -0.60 -18.26
CA VAL A 197 -0.38 -0.59 -18.48
C VAL A 197 0.36 0.01 -17.28
N LEU A 198 -0.08 1.16 -16.77
CA LEU A 198 0.51 1.77 -15.57
C LEU A 198 0.41 0.84 -14.35
N GLY A 199 -0.70 0.13 -14.20
CA GLY A 199 -0.85 -0.89 -13.15
C GLY A 199 0.17 -2.02 -13.32
N ALA A 200 0.27 -2.59 -14.52
CA ALA A 200 1.15 -3.72 -14.81
C ALA A 200 2.65 -3.40 -14.59
N VAL A 201 3.08 -2.16 -14.90
CA VAL A 201 4.48 -1.74 -14.68
C VAL A 201 4.73 -1.11 -13.30
N SER A 202 3.74 -1.19 -12.39
CA SER A 202 3.82 -0.68 -11.01
C SER A 202 4.03 -1.76 -9.97
N LYS A 203 3.27 -2.86 -10.05
CA LYS A 203 3.32 -3.96 -9.07
C LYS A 203 2.76 -5.25 -9.68
N PHE A 204 3.37 -6.38 -9.38
CA PHE A 204 2.95 -7.68 -9.92
C PHE A 204 1.52 -8.08 -9.51
N THR A 205 0.99 -7.55 -8.42
CA THR A 205 -0.43 -7.78 -8.05
C THR A 205 -1.43 -7.27 -9.08
N ALA A 206 -1.04 -6.32 -9.95
CA ALA A 206 -1.89 -5.87 -11.05
C ALA A 206 -2.16 -6.96 -12.10
N LEU A 207 -1.41 -8.07 -12.11
CA LEU A 207 -1.71 -9.25 -12.95
C LEU A 207 -3.08 -9.85 -12.63
N LEU A 208 -3.64 -9.63 -11.42
CA LEU A 208 -5.02 -10.01 -11.09
C LEU A 208 -6.06 -9.33 -11.99
N LEU A 209 -5.72 -8.21 -12.62
CA LEU A 209 -6.61 -7.57 -13.60
C LEU A 209 -6.84 -8.43 -14.85
N LEU A 210 -5.94 -9.35 -15.21
CA LEU A 210 -6.09 -10.20 -16.39
C LEU A 210 -7.35 -11.10 -16.30
N PRO A 211 -7.52 -11.96 -15.28
CA PRO A 211 -8.74 -12.75 -15.15
C PRO A 211 -9.97 -11.88 -14.90
N ILE A 212 -9.85 -10.77 -14.18
CA ILE A 212 -10.96 -9.82 -13.96
C ILE A 212 -11.45 -9.26 -15.29
N LEU A 213 -10.55 -8.73 -16.12
CA LEU A 213 -10.91 -8.15 -17.42
C LEU A 213 -11.46 -9.20 -18.38
N LEU A 214 -10.85 -10.39 -18.42
CA LEU A 214 -11.35 -11.49 -19.25
C LEU A 214 -12.82 -11.79 -18.93
N ILE A 215 -13.14 -11.99 -17.66
CA ILE A 215 -14.52 -12.27 -17.24
C ILE A 215 -15.44 -11.09 -17.54
N LEU A 216 -15.04 -9.86 -17.20
CA LEU A 216 -15.86 -8.66 -17.42
C LEU A 216 -16.16 -8.41 -18.89
N LEU A 217 -15.19 -8.59 -19.77
CA LEU A 217 -15.37 -8.39 -21.21
C LEU A 217 -16.17 -9.53 -21.87
N LEU A 218 -16.07 -10.76 -21.34
CA LEU A 218 -16.87 -11.90 -21.80
C LEU A 218 -18.34 -11.81 -21.34
N VAL A 219 -18.59 -11.31 -20.12
CA VAL A 219 -19.96 -11.14 -19.57
C VAL A 219 -20.71 -9.99 -20.26
N ARG A 220 -20.03 -9.09 -20.95
CA ARG A 220 -20.64 -7.97 -21.67
C ARG A 220 -21.77 -8.35 -22.64
N PRO A 221 -21.69 -9.46 -23.43
CA PRO A 221 -22.77 -9.89 -24.32
C PRO A 221 -24.03 -10.34 -23.57
N LEU A 222 -23.94 -10.77 -22.32
CA LEU A 222 -25.08 -11.20 -21.51
C LEU A 222 -26.12 -10.11 -21.24
N ARG A 223 -25.95 -8.90 -21.80
CA ARG A 223 -26.85 -7.75 -21.69
C ARG A 223 -28.00 -7.74 -22.71
N GLY A 224 -28.36 -8.86 -23.28
CA GLY A 224 -29.41 -8.97 -24.28
C GLY A 224 -28.96 -8.83 -25.73
N GLU A 225 -27.66 -8.67 -25.99
CA GLU A 225 -27.07 -8.86 -27.30
C GLU A 225 -26.69 -10.33 -27.47
N SER A 226 -27.07 -10.92 -28.60
CA SER A 226 -26.67 -12.27 -28.96
C SER A 226 -25.14 -12.40 -29.03
N TRP A 227 -24.60 -13.54 -28.60
CA TRP A 227 -23.18 -13.87 -28.79
C TRP A 227 -22.87 -13.96 -30.29
N HIS A 228 -22.32 -12.89 -30.86
CA HIS A 228 -21.84 -12.91 -32.24
C HIS A 228 -20.31 -13.07 -32.23
N ALA A 229 -19.78 -13.76 -33.22
CA ALA A 229 -18.33 -13.89 -33.44
C ALA A 229 -17.61 -12.54 -33.36
N SER A 230 -18.27 -11.44 -33.75
CA SER A 230 -17.77 -10.08 -33.65
C SER A 230 -17.48 -9.60 -32.20
N ALA A 231 -18.25 -10.04 -31.19
CA ALA A 231 -18.02 -9.65 -29.80
C ALA A 231 -16.81 -10.39 -29.20
N THR A 232 -16.68 -11.67 -29.47
CA THR A 232 -15.51 -12.48 -29.07
C THR A 232 -14.24 -11.94 -29.73
N LEU A 233 -14.30 -11.62 -31.02
CA LEU A 233 -13.16 -11.05 -31.74
C LEU A 233 -12.73 -9.69 -31.16
N ARG A 234 -13.68 -8.80 -30.81
CA ARG A 234 -13.38 -7.51 -30.17
C ARG A 234 -12.74 -7.70 -28.80
N THR A 235 -13.23 -8.66 -28.01
CA THR A 235 -12.64 -8.99 -26.72
C THR A 235 -11.19 -9.49 -26.88
N ALA A 236 -10.97 -10.44 -27.80
CA ALA A 236 -9.64 -10.96 -28.10
C ALA A 236 -8.70 -9.83 -28.59
N ALA A 237 -9.15 -9.00 -29.52
CA ALA A 237 -8.39 -7.87 -30.04
C ALA A 237 -8.03 -6.87 -28.92
N THR A 238 -8.96 -6.59 -27.98
CA THR A 238 -8.69 -5.70 -26.84
C THR A 238 -7.64 -6.31 -25.90
N LEU A 239 -7.75 -7.61 -25.57
CA LEU A 239 -6.78 -8.27 -24.72
C LEU A 239 -5.39 -8.36 -25.37
N LEU A 240 -5.31 -8.64 -26.66
CA LEU A 240 -4.05 -8.64 -27.42
C LEU A 240 -3.43 -7.23 -27.47
N TRP A 241 -4.25 -6.20 -27.66
CA TRP A 241 -3.79 -4.81 -27.59
C TRP A 241 -3.22 -4.45 -26.22
N LEU A 242 -3.90 -4.83 -25.13
CA LEU A 242 -3.43 -4.59 -23.77
C LEU A 242 -2.13 -5.36 -23.50
N ALA A 243 -2.03 -6.62 -23.94
CA ALA A 243 -0.82 -7.43 -23.81
C ALA A 243 0.37 -6.81 -24.56
N PHE A 244 0.15 -6.42 -25.82
CA PHE A 244 1.17 -5.75 -26.65
C PHE A 244 1.64 -4.43 -26.02
N SER A 245 0.68 -3.58 -25.60
CA SER A 245 0.99 -2.28 -24.98
C SER A 245 1.77 -2.47 -23.67
N THR A 246 1.41 -3.49 -22.87
CA THR A 246 2.13 -3.84 -21.64
C THR A 246 3.53 -4.34 -21.93
N TYR A 247 3.70 -5.19 -22.94
CA TYR A 247 5.01 -5.68 -23.34
C TYR A 247 5.97 -4.53 -23.68
N ILE A 248 5.51 -3.58 -24.51
CA ILE A 248 6.30 -2.38 -24.85
C ILE A 248 6.59 -1.55 -23.59
N ALA A 249 5.61 -1.35 -22.70
CA ALA A 249 5.79 -0.56 -21.50
C ALA A 249 6.75 -1.21 -20.49
N VAL A 250 6.75 -2.56 -20.38
CA VAL A 250 7.73 -3.28 -19.57
C VAL A 250 9.14 -2.99 -20.10
N TRP A 251 9.38 -3.13 -21.39
CA TRP A 251 10.68 -2.77 -21.95
C TRP A 251 11.05 -1.30 -21.75
N ALA A 252 10.08 -0.40 -21.90
CA ALA A 252 10.29 1.04 -21.75
C ALA A 252 10.72 1.43 -20.32
N VAL A 253 10.07 0.88 -19.27
CA VAL A 253 10.42 1.20 -17.88
C VAL A 253 11.79 0.64 -17.46
N TYR A 254 12.30 -0.35 -18.20
CA TYR A 254 13.67 -0.85 -18.08
C TYR A 254 14.63 -0.26 -19.14
N SER A 255 14.22 0.88 -19.75
CA SER A 255 15.05 1.63 -20.71
C SER A 255 15.45 0.82 -21.94
N PHE A 256 14.61 -0.13 -22.38
CA PHE A 256 14.83 -1.07 -23.49
C PHE A 256 16.14 -1.88 -23.36
N ARG A 257 16.53 -2.17 -22.12
CA ARG A 257 17.74 -2.93 -21.83
C ARG A 257 17.40 -4.24 -21.13
N TYR A 258 18.05 -5.34 -21.57
CA TYR A 258 17.89 -6.64 -20.94
C TYR A 258 18.56 -6.68 -19.57
N ALA A 259 19.85 -6.30 -19.50
CA ALA A 259 20.62 -6.33 -18.26
C ALA A 259 20.13 -5.29 -17.25
N PRO A 260 20.06 -5.64 -15.95
CA PRO A 260 19.59 -4.75 -14.88
C PRO A 260 20.57 -3.62 -14.58
N THR A 261 21.83 -3.78 -14.95
CA THR A 261 22.93 -2.85 -14.62
C THR A 261 23.60 -2.31 -15.88
N PRO A 262 24.21 -1.11 -15.85
CA PRO A 262 24.97 -0.57 -16.99
C PRO A 262 26.18 -1.41 -17.40
N ASP A 263 26.78 -2.15 -16.49
CA ASP A 263 27.89 -3.05 -16.70
C ASP A 263 27.48 -4.40 -17.35
N GLY A 264 26.20 -4.61 -17.59
CA GLY A 264 25.67 -5.74 -18.33
C GLY A 264 25.57 -7.04 -17.53
N GLN A 265 25.74 -7.01 -16.21
CA GLN A 265 25.62 -8.20 -15.36
C GLN A 265 24.16 -8.56 -15.10
N PRO A 266 23.65 -9.70 -15.56
CA PRO A 266 22.29 -10.15 -15.27
C PRO A 266 22.18 -10.67 -13.84
N PHE A 267 20.98 -10.62 -13.27
CA PHE A 267 20.66 -11.38 -12.06
C PHE A 267 20.42 -12.85 -12.41
N ASP A 268 20.79 -13.72 -11.49
CA ASP A 268 20.41 -15.12 -11.53
C ASP A 268 20.00 -15.59 -10.13
N PHE A 269 18.70 -15.55 -9.87
CA PHE A 269 18.10 -16.08 -8.66
C PHE A 269 17.46 -17.45 -8.88
N SER A 270 17.43 -17.92 -10.14
CA SER A 270 16.80 -19.19 -10.50
C SER A 270 17.56 -20.40 -9.95
N ASP A 271 18.88 -20.28 -9.76
CA ASP A 271 19.74 -21.31 -9.17
C ASP A 271 19.88 -21.21 -7.64
N ASN A 272 19.25 -20.21 -7.04
CA ASN A 272 19.29 -20.04 -5.59
C ASN A 272 18.47 -21.14 -4.90
N ALA A 273 19.11 -21.92 -4.02
CA ALA A 273 18.47 -23.05 -3.30
C ALA A 273 17.21 -22.64 -2.54
N TRP A 274 17.17 -21.39 -2.01
CA TRP A 274 16.01 -20.86 -1.34
C TRP A 274 14.82 -20.63 -2.30
N VAL A 275 15.07 -20.18 -3.52
CA VAL A 275 14.05 -19.98 -4.57
C VAL A 275 13.59 -21.33 -5.11
N LEU A 276 14.54 -22.21 -5.46
CA LEU A 276 14.27 -23.56 -5.95
C LEU A 276 13.42 -24.37 -4.97
N GLY A 277 13.71 -24.26 -3.67
CA GLY A 277 12.95 -24.97 -2.64
C GLY A 277 11.48 -24.50 -2.50
N ARG A 278 11.12 -23.33 -3.04
CA ARG A 278 9.78 -22.74 -2.92
C ARG A 278 8.98 -22.74 -4.22
N VAL A 279 9.60 -22.42 -5.33
CA VAL A 279 8.94 -22.23 -6.64
C VAL A 279 9.72 -22.87 -7.80
N PRO A 280 10.06 -24.18 -7.74
CA PRO A 280 10.98 -24.81 -8.70
C PRO A 280 10.50 -24.73 -10.15
N ARG A 281 9.19 -24.96 -10.40
CA ARG A 281 8.63 -24.90 -11.75
C ARG A 281 8.69 -23.50 -12.35
N LEU A 282 8.47 -22.49 -11.51
CA LEU A 282 8.56 -21.09 -11.93
C LEU A 282 10.02 -20.69 -12.20
N ALA A 283 10.98 -21.18 -11.41
CA ALA A 283 12.40 -20.94 -11.63
C ALA A 283 12.85 -21.45 -13.02
N VAL A 284 12.46 -22.68 -13.39
CA VAL A 284 12.74 -23.24 -14.73
C VAL A 284 12.11 -22.38 -15.83
N PHE A 285 10.87 -21.93 -15.65
CA PHE A 285 10.18 -21.11 -16.64
C PHE A 285 10.83 -19.72 -16.78
N VAL A 286 11.22 -19.09 -15.66
CA VAL A 286 11.93 -17.81 -15.68
C VAL A 286 13.30 -17.95 -16.33
N HIS A 287 14.04 -19.00 -16.03
CA HIS A 287 15.31 -19.29 -16.68
C HIS A 287 15.16 -19.41 -18.21
N TRP A 288 14.10 -20.09 -18.67
CA TRP A 288 13.79 -20.19 -20.11
C TRP A 288 13.50 -18.82 -20.74
N ILE A 289 12.69 -17.95 -20.09
CA ILE A 289 12.40 -16.59 -20.56
C ILE A 289 13.71 -15.77 -20.67
N ASP A 290 14.57 -15.86 -19.65
CA ASP A 290 15.83 -15.11 -19.60
C ASP A 290 16.83 -15.62 -20.66
N ALA A 291 16.93 -16.93 -20.87
CA ALA A 291 17.78 -17.51 -21.92
C ALA A 291 17.41 -17.02 -23.33
N HIS A 292 16.13 -16.66 -23.54
CA HIS A 292 15.63 -16.14 -24.83
C HIS A 292 15.50 -14.60 -24.84
N HIS A 293 15.88 -13.90 -23.76
CA HIS A 293 15.77 -12.45 -23.61
C HIS A 293 14.37 -11.89 -23.91
N LEU A 294 13.32 -12.62 -23.53
CA LEU A 294 11.94 -12.24 -23.87
C LEU A 294 11.43 -11.04 -23.05
N LEU A 295 11.98 -10.84 -21.86
CA LEU A 295 11.66 -9.72 -20.96
C LEU A 295 12.96 -9.19 -20.32
N PRO A 296 12.97 -7.96 -19.80
CA PRO A 296 14.10 -7.45 -19.01
C PRO A 296 14.40 -8.37 -17.82
N ASN A 297 15.65 -8.72 -17.61
CA ASN A 297 16.09 -9.66 -16.58
C ASN A 297 15.66 -9.24 -15.15
N ALA A 298 15.72 -7.94 -14.81
CA ALA A 298 15.23 -7.48 -13.51
C ALA A 298 13.71 -7.69 -13.32
N CYS A 299 12.93 -7.71 -14.40
CA CYS A 299 11.49 -7.99 -14.32
C CYS A 299 11.23 -9.47 -13.99
N THR A 300 11.86 -10.38 -14.72
CA THR A 300 11.67 -11.83 -14.57
C THR A 300 12.21 -12.33 -13.24
N GLN A 301 13.41 -11.93 -12.89
CA GLN A 301 14.07 -12.32 -11.65
C GLN A 301 13.39 -11.66 -10.42
N GLY A 302 12.93 -10.42 -10.54
CA GLY A 302 12.14 -9.76 -9.51
C GLY A 302 10.80 -10.45 -9.27
N PHE A 303 10.10 -10.87 -10.32
CA PHE A 303 8.89 -11.65 -10.22
C PHE A 303 9.12 -12.98 -9.50
N LEU A 304 10.20 -13.68 -9.86
CA LEU A 304 10.59 -14.94 -9.25
C LEU A 304 10.81 -14.79 -7.73
N LEU A 305 11.54 -13.76 -7.32
CA LEU A 305 11.79 -13.47 -5.89
C LEU A 305 10.49 -13.20 -5.13
N GLU A 306 9.59 -12.36 -5.67
CA GLU A 306 8.30 -12.05 -5.03
C GLU A 306 7.43 -13.30 -4.89
N GLN A 307 7.38 -14.17 -5.92
CA GLN A 307 6.64 -15.43 -5.82
C GLN A 307 7.24 -16.38 -4.79
N ALA A 308 8.58 -16.46 -4.70
CA ALA A 308 9.24 -17.28 -3.70
C ALA A 308 8.99 -16.76 -2.26
N ARG A 309 9.00 -15.44 -2.05
CA ARG A 309 8.64 -14.82 -0.75
C ARG A 309 7.20 -15.07 -0.38
N GLY A 310 6.29 -14.97 -1.34
CA GLY A 310 4.86 -15.19 -1.14
C GLY A 310 4.50 -16.61 -0.67
N GLN A 311 5.41 -17.58 -0.77
CA GLN A 311 5.16 -18.95 -0.30
C GLN A 311 5.34 -19.12 1.22
N ARG A 312 6.18 -18.31 1.85
CA ARG A 312 6.47 -18.44 3.28
C ARG A 312 7.03 -17.13 3.82
N TRP A 313 6.28 -16.49 4.71
CA TRP A 313 6.68 -15.23 5.33
C TRP A 313 6.22 -15.16 6.78
N PRO A 314 7.03 -14.59 7.70
CA PRO A 314 6.64 -14.45 9.09
C PRO A 314 5.41 -13.53 9.22
N ALA A 315 4.40 -14.01 9.92
CA ALA A 315 3.16 -13.29 10.16
C ALA A 315 2.75 -13.40 11.63
N TYR A 316 2.09 -12.36 12.14
CA TYR A 316 1.54 -12.29 13.49
C TYR A 316 0.04 -12.00 13.42
N PHE A 317 -0.74 -12.75 14.18
CA PHE A 317 -2.17 -12.54 14.30
C PHE A 317 -2.69 -13.00 15.69
N ALA A 318 -3.34 -12.09 16.43
CA ALA A 318 -4.03 -12.37 17.70
C ALA A 318 -3.17 -13.19 18.70
N GLY A 319 -1.94 -12.75 18.95
CA GLY A 319 -1.01 -13.41 19.88
C GLY A 319 -0.29 -14.63 19.32
N ARG A 320 -0.51 -15.00 18.06
CA ARG A 320 0.09 -16.17 17.40
C ARG A 320 1.06 -15.75 16.30
N PHE A 321 2.09 -16.56 16.11
CA PHE A 321 3.06 -16.43 15.03
C PHE A 321 2.91 -17.59 14.04
N SER A 322 3.04 -17.33 12.74
CA SER A 322 3.02 -18.35 11.68
C SER A 322 3.96 -17.96 10.54
N MET A 323 4.53 -18.96 9.88
CA MET A 323 5.26 -18.81 8.61
C MET A 323 4.39 -19.11 7.38
N GLU A 324 3.16 -19.55 7.59
CA GLU A 324 2.24 -19.96 6.53
C GLU A 324 0.96 -19.12 6.47
N GLY A 325 0.80 -18.18 7.43
CA GLY A 325 -0.36 -17.30 7.52
C GLY A 325 -1.67 -18.01 7.90
N TRP A 326 -2.80 -17.29 7.68
CA TRP A 326 -4.15 -17.76 7.98
C TRP A 326 -5.13 -17.30 6.90
N TRP A 327 -5.96 -18.18 6.37
CA TRP A 327 -6.95 -17.84 5.34
C TRP A 327 -7.94 -16.74 5.78
N TYR A 328 -8.22 -16.63 7.08
CA TYR A 328 -9.13 -15.62 7.65
C TYR A 328 -8.45 -14.29 8.02
N TYR A 329 -7.13 -14.15 7.80
CA TYR A 329 -6.38 -12.96 8.15
C TYR A 329 -6.98 -11.71 7.48
N PHE A 330 -7.04 -11.65 6.17
CA PHE A 330 -7.52 -10.47 5.46
C PHE A 330 -9.00 -10.15 5.70
N PRO A 331 -9.94 -11.11 5.78
CA PRO A 331 -11.30 -10.85 6.24
C PRO A 331 -11.37 -10.15 7.59
N ILE A 332 -10.59 -10.60 8.59
CA ILE A 332 -10.59 -9.97 9.92
C ILE A 332 -9.88 -8.61 9.87
N VAL A 333 -8.72 -8.52 9.20
CA VAL A 333 -8.02 -7.23 9.00
C VAL A 333 -8.96 -6.19 8.38
N PHE A 334 -9.73 -6.55 7.35
CA PHE A 334 -10.73 -5.67 6.76
C PHE A 334 -11.76 -5.19 7.80
N LEU A 335 -12.30 -6.09 8.63
CA LEU A 335 -13.30 -5.74 9.63
C LEU A 335 -12.76 -4.84 10.75
N ILE A 336 -11.53 -5.08 11.23
CA ILE A 336 -10.99 -4.34 12.39
C ILE A 336 -10.21 -3.06 12.01
N LYS A 337 -9.79 -2.95 10.74
CA LYS A 337 -9.04 -1.79 10.23
C LYS A 337 -9.90 -0.82 9.41
N THR A 338 -11.15 -1.16 9.08
CA THR A 338 -12.05 -0.28 8.35
C THR A 338 -12.96 0.48 9.33
N PRO A 339 -13.18 1.81 9.16
CA PRO A 339 -14.12 2.56 9.99
C PRO A 339 -15.50 1.92 10.03
N ILE A 340 -16.13 1.91 11.21
CA ILE A 340 -17.42 1.22 11.43
C ILE A 340 -18.51 1.80 10.52
N ALA A 341 -18.54 3.12 10.35
CA ALA A 341 -19.50 3.77 9.47
C ALA A 341 -19.37 3.31 8.01
N LEU A 342 -18.13 3.14 7.51
CA LEU A 342 -17.87 2.62 6.17
C LEU A 342 -18.29 1.16 6.05
N LEU A 343 -18.04 0.32 7.07
CA LEU A 343 -18.51 -1.07 7.10
C LEU A 343 -20.04 -1.17 7.01
N VAL A 344 -20.75 -0.37 7.80
CA VAL A 344 -22.23 -0.32 7.78
C VAL A 344 -22.75 0.06 6.40
N LEU A 345 -22.21 1.12 5.80
CA LEU A 345 -22.61 1.56 4.46
C LEU A 345 -22.23 0.54 3.38
N PHE A 346 -21.08 -0.10 3.49
CA PHE A 346 -20.63 -1.13 2.54
C PHE A 346 -21.56 -2.35 2.57
N PHE A 347 -21.84 -2.92 3.75
CA PHE A 347 -22.72 -4.09 3.85
C PHE A 347 -24.17 -3.78 3.47
N ALA A 348 -24.67 -2.57 3.78
CA ALA A 348 -25.96 -2.12 3.30
C ALA A 348 -25.99 -1.99 1.76
N GLY A 349 -24.94 -1.41 1.15
CA GLY A 349 -24.78 -1.31 -0.29
C GLY A 349 -24.68 -2.66 -0.98
N LEU A 350 -23.93 -3.60 -0.39
CA LEU A 350 -23.82 -4.97 -0.86
C LEU A 350 -25.17 -5.69 -0.87
N GLY A 351 -25.95 -5.56 0.21
CA GLY A 351 -27.31 -6.08 0.30
C GLY A 351 -28.23 -5.54 -0.78
N LEU A 352 -28.13 -4.23 -1.08
CA LEU A 352 -28.90 -3.61 -2.16
C LEU A 352 -28.48 -4.14 -3.55
N CYS A 353 -27.17 -4.31 -3.78
CA CYS A 353 -26.67 -4.87 -5.04
C CYS A 353 -27.19 -6.30 -5.28
N VAL A 354 -27.22 -7.12 -4.24
CA VAL A 354 -27.74 -8.51 -4.31
C VAL A 354 -29.25 -8.51 -4.55
N ARG A 355 -30.02 -7.63 -3.88
CA ARG A 355 -31.47 -7.53 -4.03
C ARG A 355 -31.90 -7.06 -5.43
N GLN A 356 -31.15 -6.14 -6.02
CA GLN A 356 -31.44 -5.52 -7.32
C GLN A 356 -30.79 -6.30 -8.48
N ARG A 357 -31.09 -7.58 -8.63
CA ARG A 357 -30.44 -8.51 -9.60
C ARG A 357 -30.29 -7.95 -11.02
N ALA A 358 -31.30 -7.25 -11.56
CA ALA A 358 -31.23 -6.69 -12.91
C ALA A 358 -30.16 -5.60 -13.08
N ASN A 359 -29.98 -4.73 -12.06
CA ASN A 359 -28.92 -3.71 -12.04
C ASN A 359 -27.55 -4.31 -11.71
N PHE A 360 -27.51 -5.40 -10.93
CA PHE A 360 -26.29 -6.16 -10.65
C PHE A 360 -25.54 -6.55 -11.92
N TRP A 361 -26.22 -7.25 -12.84
CA TRP A 361 -25.61 -7.72 -14.10
C TRP A 361 -25.24 -6.57 -15.05
N LYS A 362 -25.87 -5.41 -14.93
CA LYS A 362 -25.58 -4.24 -15.79
C LYS A 362 -24.42 -3.37 -15.28
N ARG A 363 -24.32 -3.17 -13.98
CA ARG A 363 -23.37 -2.24 -13.35
C ARG A 363 -22.58 -2.89 -12.21
N GLY A 364 -23.25 -3.52 -11.27
CA GLY A 364 -22.68 -4.02 -10.03
C GLY A 364 -21.56 -5.04 -10.22
N ILE A 365 -21.59 -5.84 -11.30
CA ILE A 365 -20.55 -6.82 -11.58
C ILE A 365 -19.16 -6.17 -11.74
N PHE A 366 -19.08 -4.95 -12.26
CA PHE A 366 -17.79 -4.25 -12.41
C PHE A 366 -17.19 -3.81 -11.06
N ALA A 367 -18.01 -3.65 -10.03
CA ALA A 367 -17.53 -3.39 -8.68
C ALA A 367 -17.30 -4.69 -7.88
N LEU A 368 -18.25 -5.65 -7.97
CA LEU A 368 -18.26 -6.82 -7.10
C LEU A 368 -17.31 -7.94 -7.58
N LEU A 369 -17.15 -8.17 -8.89
CA LEU A 369 -16.22 -9.17 -9.39
C LEU A 369 -14.76 -8.90 -8.97
N PRO A 370 -14.22 -7.66 -9.14
CA PRO A 370 -12.88 -7.37 -8.66
C PRO A 370 -12.75 -7.48 -7.13
N LEU A 371 -13.79 -7.13 -6.36
CA LEU A 371 -13.82 -7.35 -4.90
C LEU A 371 -13.69 -8.84 -4.56
N VAL A 372 -14.52 -9.69 -5.18
CA VAL A 372 -14.51 -11.14 -4.94
C VAL A 372 -13.17 -11.75 -5.34
N VAL A 373 -12.67 -11.44 -6.54
CA VAL A 373 -11.39 -11.98 -7.02
C VAL A 373 -10.23 -11.47 -6.14
N GLY A 374 -10.23 -10.19 -5.77
CA GLY A 374 -9.19 -9.62 -4.92
C GLY A 374 -9.18 -10.21 -3.50
N PHE A 375 -10.35 -10.37 -2.87
CA PHE A 375 -10.45 -11.06 -1.57
C PHE A 375 -10.08 -12.54 -1.68
N ALA A 376 -10.49 -13.23 -2.73
CA ALA A 376 -10.11 -14.63 -2.94
C ALA A 376 -8.59 -14.78 -3.09
N ALA A 377 -7.95 -13.89 -3.84
CA ALA A 377 -6.50 -13.87 -3.98
C ALA A 377 -5.80 -13.57 -2.63
N ALA A 378 -6.32 -12.62 -1.84
CA ALA A 378 -5.79 -12.30 -0.52
C ALA A 378 -5.92 -13.48 0.46
N ILE A 379 -7.09 -14.13 0.51
CA ILE A 379 -7.34 -15.32 1.35
C ILE A 379 -6.41 -16.49 0.97
N SER A 380 -6.04 -16.59 -0.30
CA SER A 380 -5.14 -17.63 -0.80
C SER A 380 -3.66 -17.30 -0.61
N SER A 381 -3.33 -16.07 -0.22
CA SER A 381 -1.97 -15.62 0.03
C SER A 381 -1.48 -16.11 1.39
N LYS A 382 -0.17 -16.38 1.48
CA LYS A 382 0.52 -16.63 2.76
C LYS A 382 1.29 -15.40 3.26
N LEU A 383 1.11 -14.27 2.59
CA LEU A 383 1.81 -13.00 2.89
C LEU A 383 0.92 -12.12 3.79
N ASP A 384 0.73 -12.55 5.03
CA ASP A 384 -0.17 -11.92 6.01
C ASP A 384 0.54 -10.82 6.81
N VAL A 385 0.98 -9.77 6.09
CA VAL A 385 1.82 -8.70 6.70
C VAL A 385 1.14 -7.34 6.76
N GLY A 386 -0.05 -7.16 6.18
CA GLY A 386 -0.74 -5.88 6.32
C GLY A 386 -1.93 -5.67 5.39
N LEU A 387 -2.82 -4.76 5.83
CA LEU A 387 -3.97 -4.29 5.07
C LEU A 387 -3.60 -3.79 3.67
N ARG A 388 -2.37 -3.27 3.48
CA ARG A 388 -1.88 -2.75 2.19
C ARG A 388 -2.07 -3.70 1.01
N HIS A 389 -2.12 -5.01 1.25
CA HIS A 389 -2.36 -6.01 0.21
C HIS A 389 -3.81 -6.03 -0.30
N ILE A 390 -4.77 -5.58 0.50
CA ILE A 390 -6.18 -5.42 0.10
C ILE A 390 -6.57 -3.95 -0.12
N LEU A 391 -5.63 -3.01 -0.04
CA LEU A 391 -5.89 -1.58 -0.29
C LEU A 391 -6.51 -1.32 -1.69
N PRO A 392 -6.15 -2.05 -2.77
CA PRO A 392 -6.80 -1.90 -4.08
C PRO A 392 -8.31 -2.15 -4.08
N LEU A 393 -8.85 -2.79 -3.05
CA LEU A 393 -10.28 -3.07 -2.93
C LEU A 393 -11.06 -1.90 -2.29
N TYR A 394 -10.40 -1.01 -1.54
CA TYR A 394 -11.05 0.09 -0.81
C TYR A 394 -11.84 1.07 -1.68
N PRO A 395 -11.35 1.51 -2.85
CA PRO A 395 -12.15 2.37 -3.74
C PRO A 395 -13.44 1.68 -4.22
N LEU A 396 -13.40 0.35 -4.41
CA LEU A 396 -14.59 -0.43 -4.75
C LEU A 396 -15.55 -0.58 -3.56
N VAL A 397 -15.01 -0.74 -2.34
CA VAL A 397 -15.80 -0.71 -1.09
C VAL A 397 -16.54 0.62 -0.96
N LEU A 398 -15.87 1.75 -1.18
CA LEU A 398 -16.46 3.09 -1.17
C LEU A 398 -17.52 3.27 -2.27
N LEU A 399 -17.28 2.74 -3.45
CA LEU A 399 -18.24 2.77 -4.55
C LEU A 399 -19.51 1.97 -4.22
N VAL A 400 -19.37 0.79 -3.60
CA VAL A 400 -20.51 -0.02 -3.13
C VAL A 400 -21.23 0.68 -1.96
N ALA A 401 -20.51 1.28 -1.03
CA ALA A 401 -21.09 2.08 0.05
C ALA A 401 -21.92 3.27 -0.49
N SER A 402 -21.49 3.87 -1.61
CA SER A 402 -22.23 4.97 -2.28
C SER A 402 -23.62 4.53 -2.77
N ALA A 403 -23.82 3.24 -3.08
CA ALA A 403 -25.14 2.72 -3.43
C ALA A 403 -26.12 2.80 -2.24
N ALA A 404 -25.64 2.50 -1.01
CA ALA A 404 -26.46 2.67 0.19
C ALA A 404 -26.79 4.14 0.44
N VAL A 405 -25.78 5.02 0.31
CA VAL A 405 -26.00 6.47 0.46
C VAL A 405 -27.04 6.98 -0.54
N SER A 406 -26.94 6.58 -1.83
CA SER A 406 -27.91 6.94 -2.86
C SER A 406 -29.33 6.52 -2.47
N ALA A 407 -29.50 5.25 -2.09
CA ALA A 407 -30.79 4.70 -1.72
C ALA A 407 -31.42 5.38 -0.48
N LEU A 408 -30.59 5.82 0.46
CA LEU A 408 -31.05 6.57 1.63
C LEU A 408 -31.48 8.00 1.26
N LEU A 409 -30.71 8.69 0.42
CA LEU A 409 -31.01 10.07 0.01
C LEU A 409 -32.20 10.15 -0.95
N GLU A 410 -32.40 9.17 -1.83
CA GLU A 410 -33.54 9.10 -2.78
C GLU A 410 -34.90 9.04 -2.07
N ARG A 411 -34.95 8.47 -0.89
CA ARG A 411 -36.18 8.42 -0.07
C ARG A 411 -36.63 9.79 0.48
N ARG A 412 -35.79 10.84 0.32
CA ARG A 412 -36.05 12.22 0.77
C ARG A 412 -36.55 12.37 2.23
N SER A 413 -36.29 11.39 3.07
CA SER A 413 -36.59 11.39 4.49
C SER A 413 -35.54 12.19 5.25
N ARG A 414 -35.95 13.20 6.02
CA ARG A 414 -35.05 13.98 6.89
C ARG A 414 -34.33 13.09 7.89
N TRP A 415 -34.99 12.04 8.40
CA TRP A 415 -34.39 11.06 9.29
C TRP A 415 -33.26 10.28 8.61
N LEU A 416 -33.44 9.82 7.38
CA LEU A 416 -32.41 9.09 6.65
C LEU A 416 -31.21 9.98 6.26
N CYS A 417 -31.45 11.24 5.92
CA CYS A 417 -30.38 12.22 5.74
C CYS A 417 -29.60 12.45 7.05
N PHE A 418 -30.29 12.52 8.18
CA PHE A 418 -29.66 12.61 9.49
C PHE A 418 -28.82 11.38 9.80
N VAL A 419 -29.28 10.16 9.53
CA VAL A 419 -28.50 8.91 9.69
C VAL A 419 -27.22 8.96 8.87
N VAL A 420 -27.28 9.37 7.60
CA VAL A 420 -26.06 9.53 6.76
C VAL A 420 -25.12 10.56 7.38
N GLY A 421 -25.64 11.68 7.87
CA GLY A 421 -24.84 12.70 8.59
C GLY A 421 -24.15 12.16 9.84
N VAL A 422 -24.85 11.35 10.64
CA VAL A 422 -24.29 10.69 11.84
C VAL A 422 -23.19 9.72 11.46
N LEU A 423 -23.36 8.89 10.40
CA LEU A 423 -22.33 7.97 9.94
C LEU A 423 -21.07 8.72 9.44
N CYS A 424 -21.24 9.81 8.69
CA CYS A 424 -20.12 10.65 8.28
C CYS A 424 -19.40 11.27 9.49
N ALA A 425 -20.14 11.79 10.47
CA ALA A 425 -19.56 12.35 11.69
C ALA A 425 -18.83 11.29 12.53
N ALA A 426 -19.37 10.07 12.63
CA ALA A 426 -18.73 8.96 13.31
C ALA A 426 -17.38 8.59 12.64
N GLN A 427 -17.32 8.52 11.32
CA GLN A 427 -16.06 8.25 10.63
C GLN A 427 -15.03 9.37 10.82
N ILE A 428 -15.46 10.63 10.80
CA ILE A 428 -14.57 11.77 11.10
C ILE A 428 -14.03 11.66 12.54
N ALA A 429 -14.88 11.28 13.49
CA ALA A 429 -14.47 11.09 14.88
C ALA A 429 -13.48 9.94 15.07
N GLU A 430 -13.68 8.80 14.36
CA GLU A 430 -12.72 7.68 14.35
C GLU A 430 -11.36 8.11 13.77
N LEU A 431 -11.35 8.87 12.67
CA LEU A 431 -10.11 9.45 12.14
C LEU A 431 -9.45 10.38 13.15
N ALA A 432 -10.21 11.33 13.74
CA ALA A 432 -9.68 12.31 14.67
C ALA A 432 -9.04 11.66 15.92
N ALA A 433 -9.59 10.53 16.38
CA ALA A 433 -9.05 9.76 17.51
C ALA A 433 -7.71 9.09 17.21
N ALA A 434 -7.43 8.73 15.96
CA ALA A 434 -6.18 8.09 15.55
C ALA A 434 -5.15 9.08 14.98
N TYR A 435 -5.60 10.24 14.48
CA TYR A 435 -4.76 11.21 13.80
C TYR A 435 -3.68 11.80 14.71
N PRO A 436 -2.43 11.99 14.25
CA PRO A 436 -1.90 11.73 12.89
C PRO A 436 -1.36 10.30 12.70
N HIS A 437 -1.67 9.36 13.57
CA HIS A 437 -1.13 8.00 13.59
C HIS A 437 -1.98 7.02 12.74
N ASN A 438 -2.31 7.45 11.51
CA ASN A 438 -3.25 6.77 10.62
C ASN A 438 -2.88 5.30 10.35
N LEU A 439 -1.58 4.96 10.27
CA LEU A 439 -1.12 3.58 10.07
C LEU A 439 -1.53 2.66 11.22
N ALA A 440 -1.55 3.18 12.43
CA ALA A 440 -1.92 2.45 13.63
C ALA A 440 -3.45 2.49 13.91
N PHE A 441 -4.27 2.90 12.95
CA PHE A 441 -5.72 2.91 13.11
C PHE A 441 -6.28 1.49 13.28
N PHE A 442 -7.13 1.32 14.27
CA PHE A 442 -8.04 0.20 14.49
C PHE A 442 -9.38 0.77 14.95
N ASN A 443 -10.47 0.15 14.54
CA ASN A 443 -11.79 0.61 14.93
C ASN A 443 -12.17 0.13 16.34
N GLN A 444 -13.34 0.55 16.81
CA GLN A 444 -13.80 0.27 18.17
C GLN A 444 -14.19 -1.20 18.41
N LEU A 445 -14.33 -2.03 17.37
CA LEU A 445 -14.60 -3.47 17.55
C LEU A 445 -13.49 -4.19 18.33
N VAL A 446 -12.27 -3.66 18.27
CA VAL A 446 -11.10 -4.20 18.98
C VAL A 446 -10.53 -3.22 20.01
N GLY A 447 -11.31 -2.22 20.43
CA GLY A 447 -10.90 -1.22 21.42
C GLY A 447 -10.01 -0.10 20.88
N GLY A 448 -9.97 0.09 19.55
CA GLY A 448 -9.23 1.17 18.91
C GLY A 448 -7.71 0.94 18.80
N PRO A 449 -6.92 1.98 18.45
CA PRO A 449 -5.48 1.87 18.18
C PRO A 449 -4.63 1.33 19.34
N ARG A 450 -5.03 1.59 20.59
CA ARG A 450 -4.29 1.15 21.79
C ARG A 450 -4.18 -0.36 21.91
N ASN A 451 -5.20 -1.09 21.48
CA ASN A 451 -5.27 -2.54 21.55
C ASN A 451 -4.86 -3.22 20.23
N GLY A 452 -4.50 -2.43 19.21
CA GLY A 452 -4.17 -2.94 17.88
C GLY A 452 -3.02 -3.95 17.87
N TYR A 453 -2.03 -3.79 18.74
CA TYR A 453 -0.88 -4.69 18.86
C TYR A 453 -1.24 -6.11 19.32
N GLU A 454 -2.36 -6.29 20.01
CA GLU A 454 -2.85 -7.62 20.39
C GLU A 454 -3.32 -8.42 19.17
N TRP A 455 -3.76 -7.73 18.12
CA TRP A 455 -4.32 -8.31 16.90
C TRP A 455 -3.32 -8.42 15.76
N LEU A 456 -2.60 -7.34 15.47
CA LEU A 456 -1.76 -7.24 14.28
C LEU A 456 -0.41 -6.59 14.61
N ALA A 457 0.58 -6.89 13.78
CA ALA A 457 1.90 -6.28 13.81
C ALA A 457 2.29 -5.78 12.41
N ASP A 458 3.57 -5.49 12.18
CA ASP A 458 4.12 -5.03 10.89
C ASP A 458 3.40 -3.78 10.37
N SER A 459 3.29 -3.62 9.07
CA SER A 459 2.71 -2.46 8.39
C SER A 459 1.24 -2.15 8.73
N ASN A 460 0.63 -2.86 9.68
CA ASN A 460 -0.69 -2.51 10.22
C ASN A 460 -0.62 -1.51 11.39
N ILE A 461 0.51 -1.40 12.09
CA ILE A 461 0.64 -0.58 13.30
C ILE A 461 2.03 0.01 13.46
N ASP A 462 3.07 -0.78 13.22
CA ASP A 462 4.47 -0.42 13.41
C ASP A 462 5.29 -0.81 12.19
N TRP A 463 5.74 0.18 11.47
CA TRP A 463 6.63 0.04 10.33
C TRP A 463 7.90 0.90 10.49
N GLY A 464 8.18 1.33 11.72
CA GLY A 464 9.34 2.15 12.07
C GLY A 464 9.12 3.67 11.95
N GLN A 465 7.89 4.14 11.82
CA GLN A 465 7.57 5.53 11.51
C GLN A 465 7.71 6.54 12.65
N ASP A 466 7.97 6.12 13.91
CA ASP A 466 7.78 6.98 15.08
C ASP A 466 9.05 7.43 15.81
N LEU A 467 10.26 7.35 15.19
CA LEU A 467 11.50 7.86 15.82
C LEU A 467 11.42 9.34 16.19
N LYS A 468 10.80 10.19 15.36
CA LYS A 468 10.60 11.61 15.71
C LYS A 468 9.67 11.80 16.91
N THR A 469 8.73 10.87 17.10
CA THR A 469 7.86 10.87 18.30
C THR A 469 8.64 10.43 19.52
N LEU A 470 9.52 9.45 19.40
CA LEU A 470 10.45 9.03 20.47
C LEU A 470 11.38 10.18 20.86
N LYS A 471 12.02 10.85 19.88
CA LYS A 471 12.92 11.99 20.15
C LYS A 471 12.22 13.09 20.94
N ARG A 472 11.02 13.50 20.51
CA ARG A 472 10.22 14.51 21.23
C ARG A 472 9.84 14.08 22.64
N TRP A 473 9.59 12.78 22.87
CA TRP A 473 9.33 12.25 24.19
C TRP A 473 10.59 12.29 25.06
N MET A 474 11.75 11.88 24.55
CA MET A 474 13.04 11.95 25.26
C MET A 474 13.37 13.39 25.69
N GLU A 475 13.19 14.37 24.79
CA GLU A 475 13.43 15.79 25.09
C GLU A 475 12.51 16.34 26.18
N ARG A 476 11.23 15.93 26.20
CA ARG A 476 10.26 16.37 27.22
C ARG A 476 10.49 15.76 28.61
N HIS A 477 11.21 14.66 28.68
CA HIS A 477 11.46 13.92 29.93
C HIS A 477 12.94 13.94 30.32
N ASP A 478 13.75 14.79 29.69
CA ASP A 478 15.20 14.93 29.92
C ASP A 478 15.96 13.59 29.81
N VAL A 479 15.50 12.69 28.93
CA VAL A 479 16.14 11.40 28.67
C VAL A 479 17.21 11.58 27.61
N THR A 480 18.48 11.46 28.00
CA THR A 480 19.62 11.63 27.09
C THR A 480 19.93 10.37 26.30
N ARG A 481 19.74 9.19 26.90
CA ARG A 481 20.03 7.89 26.28
C ARG A 481 18.94 6.87 26.58
N ILE A 482 18.67 5.97 25.62
CA ILE A 482 17.63 4.94 25.75
C ILE A 482 18.11 3.58 25.22
N ASN A 483 17.63 2.48 25.80
CA ASN A 483 17.78 1.15 25.23
C ASN A 483 16.67 0.95 24.19
N LEU A 484 17.04 0.65 22.93
CA LEU A 484 16.12 0.71 21.80
C LEU A 484 16.08 -0.61 21.01
N SER A 485 14.89 -1.23 20.96
CA SER A 485 14.55 -2.30 20.02
C SER A 485 13.67 -1.73 18.93
N TYR A 486 14.21 -1.54 17.73
CA TYR A 486 13.59 -0.75 16.68
C TYR A 486 13.40 -1.54 15.39
N PHE A 487 12.13 -1.71 14.97
CA PHE A 487 11.76 -2.26 13.69
C PHE A 487 11.59 -1.13 12.66
N GLY A 488 12.66 -0.77 11.97
CA GLY A 488 12.65 0.26 10.95
C GLY A 488 14.05 0.52 10.39
N SER A 489 14.13 1.20 9.26
CA SER A 489 15.35 1.50 8.53
C SER A 489 15.80 2.96 8.64
N ALA A 490 15.03 3.81 9.36
CA ALA A 490 15.41 5.18 9.62
C ALA A 490 16.51 5.23 10.70
N ASP A 491 17.49 6.13 10.54
CA ASP A 491 18.62 6.23 11.46
C ASP A 491 18.25 7.00 12.75
N PRO A 492 18.27 6.38 13.94
CA PRO A 492 18.09 7.09 15.19
C PRO A 492 19.09 8.22 15.42
N ALA A 493 20.36 8.02 15.02
CA ALA A 493 21.41 9.03 15.19
C ALA A 493 21.16 10.28 14.35
N TYR A 494 20.58 10.14 13.14
CA TYR A 494 20.17 11.27 12.30
C TYR A 494 19.16 12.19 13.01
N TYR A 495 18.30 11.61 13.85
CA TYR A 495 17.33 12.36 14.66
C TYR A 495 17.89 12.76 16.04
N GLY A 496 19.19 12.58 16.30
CA GLY A 496 19.83 12.89 17.58
C GLY A 496 19.34 12.02 18.75
N ILE A 497 19.01 10.76 18.47
CA ILE A 497 18.66 9.76 19.48
C ILE A 497 19.90 8.95 19.81
N GLU A 498 20.45 9.15 21.02
CA GLU A 498 21.50 8.30 21.57
C GLU A 498 20.87 7.02 22.14
N CYS A 499 21.27 5.87 21.62
CA CYS A 499 20.68 4.61 22.06
C CYS A 499 21.70 3.47 22.15
N THR A 500 21.36 2.48 22.98
CA THR A 500 21.93 1.15 22.94
C THR A 500 20.96 0.25 22.20
N TYR A 501 21.37 -0.35 21.08
CA TYR A 501 20.49 -1.22 20.32
C TYR A 501 20.26 -2.54 21.04
N LEU A 502 19.01 -2.97 21.05
CA LEU A 502 18.55 -4.24 21.56
C LEU A 502 18.20 -5.20 20.41
N PRO A 503 18.02 -6.51 20.68
CA PRO A 503 17.57 -7.48 19.68
C PRO A 503 16.30 -7.02 18.94
N GLY A 504 16.20 -7.36 17.64
CA GLY A 504 15.06 -6.93 16.79
C GLY A 504 15.27 -5.60 16.07
N SER A 505 16.50 -5.06 16.08
CA SER A 505 16.88 -3.88 15.31
C SER A 505 17.70 -4.30 14.06
N PRO A 506 17.08 -4.90 13.03
CA PRO A 506 17.77 -5.67 11.99
C PRO A 506 18.72 -4.83 11.12
N PHE A 507 18.56 -3.50 11.13
CA PHE A 507 19.39 -2.60 10.33
C PHE A 507 20.59 -2.04 11.11
N PHE A 508 20.61 -2.17 12.45
CA PHE A 508 21.56 -1.43 13.30
C PHE A 508 22.30 -2.30 14.31
N ALA A 509 21.72 -3.42 14.77
CA ALA A 509 22.26 -4.15 15.91
C ALA A 509 22.59 -5.59 15.59
N GLN A 510 23.75 -6.03 16.12
CA GLN A 510 24.09 -7.45 16.25
C GLN A 510 23.75 -8.01 17.67
N ALA A 511 22.99 -7.26 18.49
CA ALA A 511 22.59 -7.72 19.82
C ALA A 511 21.81 -9.03 19.73
N LYS A 512 22.25 -10.03 20.49
CA LYS A 512 21.64 -11.37 20.46
C LYS A 512 20.50 -11.46 21.47
N VAL A 513 19.47 -12.23 21.12
CA VAL A 513 18.42 -12.60 22.08
C VAL A 513 19.05 -13.34 23.26
N GLY A 514 18.72 -12.91 24.48
CA GLY A 514 19.26 -13.46 25.73
C GLY A 514 20.42 -12.66 26.34
N GLU A 515 20.92 -11.60 25.65
CA GLU A 515 21.80 -10.64 26.32
C GLU A 515 21.00 -9.78 27.32
N PRO A 516 21.52 -9.56 28.54
CA PRO A 516 20.81 -8.81 29.58
C PRO A 516 20.62 -7.35 29.15
N MET A 517 19.38 -6.85 29.25
CA MET A 517 19.09 -5.43 29.02
C MET A 517 19.61 -4.59 30.19
N LEU A 518 20.19 -3.45 29.88
CA LEU A 518 20.68 -2.51 30.88
C LEU A 518 19.50 -1.82 31.60
N PRO A 519 19.66 -1.46 32.89
CA PRO A 519 18.68 -0.66 33.61
C PRO A 519 18.41 0.67 32.91
N GLY A 520 17.24 1.24 33.16
CA GLY A 520 16.82 2.54 32.61
C GLY A 520 15.63 2.44 31.66
N PHE A 521 15.49 3.47 30.83
CA PHE A 521 14.41 3.48 29.83
C PHE A 521 14.70 2.51 28.70
N VAL A 522 13.68 1.70 28.39
CA VAL A 522 13.68 0.72 27.29
C VAL A 522 12.50 1.05 26.37
N CYS A 523 12.78 1.33 25.11
CA CYS A 523 11.77 1.53 24.08
C CYS A 523 11.76 0.34 23.13
N VAL A 524 10.59 -0.28 22.96
CA VAL A 524 10.42 -1.45 22.10
C VAL A 524 9.35 -1.18 21.05
N SER A 525 9.70 -1.35 19.79
CA SER A 525 8.76 -1.41 18.66
C SER A 525 7.72 -2.49 18.86
N VAL A 526 6.45 -2.21 18.60
CA VAL A 526 5.35 -3.17 18.73
C VAL A 526 5.60 -4.44 17.92
N HIS A 527 6.18 -4.33 16.74
CA HIS A 527 6.56 -5.49 15.92
C HIS A 527 7.50 -6.45 16.67
N ASN A 528 8.45 -5.91 17.42
CA ASN A 528 9.38 -6.69 18.25
C ASN A 528 8.74 -7.15 19.57
N LEU A 529 7.91 -6.30 20.17
CA LEU A 529 7.20 -6.57 21.42
C LEU A 529 6.26 -7.79 21.29
N THR A 530 5.62 -7.94 20.12
CA THR A 530 4.78 -9.10 19.79
C THR A 530 5.57 -10.36 19.46
N GLY A 531 6.89 -10.25 19.27
CA GLY A 531 7.78 -11.31 18.83
C GLY A 531 7.83 -11.51 17.30
N ALA A 532 7.02 -10.79 16.53
CA ALA A 532 7.01 -10.91 15.06
C ALA A 532 8.38 -10.56 14.44
N GLY A 533 9.02 -9.48 14.89
CA GLY A 533 10.36 -9.08 14.44
C GLY A 533 11.51 -9.97 14.92
N LEU A 534 11.23 -10.92 15.81
CA LEU A 534 12.17 -11.92 16.33
C LEU A 534 11.81 -13.34 15.85
N ALA A 535 11.19 -13.46 14.71
CA ALA A 535 10.78 -14.73 14.10
C ALA A 535 9.92 -15.62 15.04
N GLY A 536 9.05 -14.99 15.83
CA GLY A 536 8.18 -15.65 16.81
C GLY A 536 8.79 -15.85 18.19
N ASN A 537 10.04 -15.40 18.43
CA ASN A 537 10.64 -15.47 19.75
C ASN A 537 9.96 -14.48 20.71
N PRO A 538 9.41 -14.96 21.86
CA PRO A 538 8.66 -14.12 22.79
C PRO A 538 9.54 -13.29 23.74
N PHE A 539 10.78 -12.98 23.39
CA PHE A 539 11.78 -12.33 24.23
C PHE A 539 11.24 -11.09 24.99
N TYR A 540 10.51 -10.21 24.32
CA TYR A 540 9.93 -9.02 24.95
C TYR A 540 8.53 -9.23 25.52
N ARG A 541 7.93 -10.40 25.37
CA ARG A 541 6.55 -10.67 25.82
C ARG A 541 6.29 -10.40 27.31
N PRO A 542 7.24 -10.66 28.23
CA PRO A 542 7.04 -10.30 29.66
C PRO A 542 6.83 -8.80 29.91
N LEU A 543 7.31 -7.91 29.00
CA LEU A 543 7.03 -6.46 29.10
C LEU A 543 5.55 -6.15 28.90
N LEU A 544 4.80 -6.96 28.15
CA LEU A 544 3.35 -6.79 27.99
C LEU A 544 2.55 -6.97 29.30
N LEU A 545 3.15 -7.59 30.32
CA LEU A 545 2.56 -7.73 31.65
C LEU A 545 2.80 -6.48 32.53
N ARG A 546 3.58 -5.52 32.07
CA ARG A 546 3.88 -4.26 32.73
C ARG A 546 3.16 -3.10 32.06
N GLU A 547 2.73 -2.12 32.82
CA GLU A 547 2.24 -0.88 32.23
C GLU A 547 3.42 -0.10 31.62
N PRO A 548 3.35 0.30 30.34
CA PRO A 548 4.36 1.15 29.73
C PRO A 548 4.30 2.56 30.33
N VAL A 549 5.46 3.17 30.56
CA VAL A 549 5.59 4.57 30.96
C VAL A 549 4.98 5.49 29.89
N ALA A 550 5.13 5.11 28.61
CA ALA A 550 4.53 5.83 27.50
C ALA A 550 4.24 4.89 26.31
N VAL A 551 3.18 5.20 25.56
CA VAL A 551 2.86 4.59 24.28
C VAL A 551 3.00 5.68 23.20
N LEU A 552 3.98 5.52 22.33
CA LEU A 552 4.35 6.53 21.34
C LEU A 552 3.80 6.12 19.96
N GLY A 553 2.86 6.90 19.45
CA GLY A 553 2.26 6.67 18.14
C GLY A 553 1.56 5.32 17.98
N TYR A 554 1.25 4.64 19.08
CA TYR A 554 0.75 3.26 19.16
C TYR A 554 1.74 2.19 18.60
N SER A 555 2.89 2.60 18.05
CA SER A 555 3.88 1.72 17.42
C SER A 555 5.09 1.41 18.31
N MET A 556 5.32 2.18 19.38
CA MET A 556 6.45 2.01 20.29
C MET A 556 5.99 2.13 21.74
N HIS A 557 6.40 1.19 22.59
CA HIS A 557 6.14 1.21 24.03
C HIS A 557 7.43 1.51 24.78
N VAL A 558 7.37 2.43 25.73
CA VAL A 558 8.49 2.80 26.61
C VAL A 558 8.24 2.22 28.00
N TYR A 559 9.24 1.55 28.54
CA TYR A 559 9.23 0.96 29.88
C TYR A 559 10.40 1.50 30.70
N TRP A 560 10.28 1.42 32.03
CA TRP A 560 11.38 1.63 32.96
C TRP A 560 11.79 0.30 33.57
N LEU A 561 13.10 0.00 33.60
CA LEU A 561 13.66 -1.18 34.21
C LEU A 561 14.62 -0.76 35.34
N ASP A 562 14.35 -1.21 36.58
CA ASP A 562 15.16 -0.91 37.75
C ASP A 562 16.45 -1.74 37.83
N GLY A 563 16.54 -2.80 37.08
CA GLY A 563 17.67 -3.73 37.03
C GLY A 563 17.84 -4.40 35.67
N PRO A 564 18.93 -5.16 35.50
CA PRO A 564 19.13 -5.95 34.26
C PRO A 564 18.00 -6.97 34.10
N TRP A 565 17.56 -7.19 32.87
CA TRP A 565 16.42 -8.04 32.54
C TRP A 565 16.74 -8.96 31.36
#